data_da264d58521d0b18c586fdfb89296144
#
_entry.id   da264d58521d0b18c586fdfb89296144
#
_cell.length_a   1.000
_cell.length_b   1.000
_cell.length_c   1.000
_cell.angle_alpha   90.00
_cell.angle_beta   90.00
_cell.angle_gamma   90.00
#
_symmetry.space_group_name_H-M   'P 1'
#
loop_
_entity.id
_entity.type
_entity.pdbx_description
1 polymer ?
#
loop_
_entity_poly.entity_id
_entity_poly.type
_entity_poly.pdbx_seq_one_letter_code
_entity_poly.pdbx_strand_id
1 'polypeptide(L)'
;MAEAKSVPVLFVSDPIVLPGMVVPIELDDTARAAVDAARASESGQLLIAPRLADRYPSYGVLASIVQVGRIAGGNGTAAVVRGDMRAQIGAGATGPGTALWVQVTEVADPEADDETRALAAEYKKLLLAMLQRREAWQIIDFVNKLTDPSALADTAGYASYLTDVQKRQLLETPDVAQRLRALIDWTSDHLAEVEVNDKIAEDVRDGMEKTYRWIQSEYRARLELTEVQH
;
A
#
# COMPACT_ATOMS: atom_id res chain seq x y z
N MET A 1 -14.97 -18.03 20.52
CA MET A 1 -14.15 -18.63 19.44
C MET A 1 -14.72 -18.08 18.14
N ALA A 2 -13.90 -17.48 17.29
CA ALA A 2 -14.34 -17.02 15.98
C ALA A 2 -14.77 -18.22 15.17
N GLU A 3 -15.95 -18.13 14.56
CA GLU A 3 -16.54 -19.22 13.78
C GLU A 3 -15.86 -19.30 12.41
N ALA A 4 -15.46 -20.51 12.01
CA ALA A 4 -14.89 -20.72 10.68
C ALA A 4 -16.02 -20.69 9.65
N LYS A 5 -15.85 -19.92 8.58
CA LYS A 5 -16.80 -19.86 7.45
C LYS A 5 -16.10 -20.20 6.14
N SER A 6 -16.86 -20.73 5.19
CA SER A 6 -16.36 -21.01 3.84
C SER A 6 -16.66 -19.84 2.92
N VAL A 7 -15.66 -19.39 2.19
CA VAL A 7 -15.77 -18.29 1.23
C VAL A 7 -15.02 -18.62 -0.06
N PRO A 8 -15.44 -18.08 -1.21
CA PRO A 8 -14.62 -18.15 -2.42
C PRO A 8 -13.33 -17.34 -2.22
N VAL A 9 -12.22 -17.84 -2.79
CA VAL A 9 -10.91 -17.22 -2.68
C VAL A 9 -10.39 -16.81 -4.05
N LEU A 10 -9.76 -15.64 -4.10
CA LEU A 10 -9.03 -15.13 -5.25
C LEU A 10 -7.59 -14.84 -4.85
N PHE A 11 -6.65 -15.53 -5.50
CA PHE A 11 -5.22 -15.26 -5.32
C PHE A 11 -4.76 -14.20 -6.32
N VAL A 12 -4.20 -13.11 -5.82
CA VAL A 12 -3.81 -11.94 -6.60
C VAL A 12 -2.31 -11.68 -6.44
N SER A 13 -1.62 -11.45 -7.54
CA SER A 13 -0.17 -11.13 -7.52
C SER A 13 0.09 -9.67 -7.17
N ASP A 14 -0.76 -8.78 -7.68
CA ASP A 14 -0.70 -7.33 -7.48
C ASP A 14 -2.12 -6.73 -7.66
N PRO A 15 -2.55 -5.83 -6.76
CA PRO A 15 -1.87 -5.33 -5.57
C PRO A 15 -1.94 -6.29 -4.36
N ILE A 16 -1.08 -6.10 -3.37
CA ILE A 16 -1.26 -6.69 -2.05
C ILE A 16 -2.35 -5.91 -1.32
N VAL A 17 -3.46 -6.56 -1.05
CA VAL A 17 -4.63 -5.93 -0.43
C VAL A 17 -4.55 -6.04 1.08
N LEU A 18 -4.66 -4.92 1.78
CA LEU A 18 -4.80 -4.84 3.24
C LEU A 18 -6.23 -4.39 3.60
N PRO A 19 -6.70 -4.65 4.82
CA PRO A 19 -8.00 -4.17 5.28
C PRO A 19 -8.16 -2.65 5.08
N GLY A 20 -9.35 -2.23 4.67
CA GLY A 20 -9.66 -0.83 4.38
C GLY A 20 -9.33 -0.36 2.96
N MET A 21 -8.54 -1.10 2.22
CA MET A 21 -8.22 -0.74 0.83
C MET A 21 -9.44 -0.95 -0.09
N VAL A 22 -9.58 -0.03 -1.03
CA VAL A 22 -10.53 -0.15 -2.15
C VAL A 22 -9.72 -0.23 -3.44
N VAL A 23 -9.81 -1.36 -4.13
CA VAL A 23 -8.98 -1.64 -5.31
C VAL A 23 -9.80 -2.20 -6.46
N PRO A 24 -9.46 -1.83 -7.71
CA PRO A 24 -10.00 -2.51 -8.88
C PRO A 24 -9.25 -3.82 -9.13
N ILE A 25 -9.98 -4.87 -9.48
CA ILE A 25 -9.43 -6.16 -9.88
C ILE A 25 -9.96 -6.48 -11.26
N GLU A 26 -9.07 -6.72 -12.21
CA GLU A 26 -9.44 -7.16 -13.54
C GLU A 26 -10.01 -8.59 -13.48
N LEU A 27 -11.13 -8.81 -14.14
CA LEU A 27 -11.85 -10.08 -14.11
C LEU A 27 -11.42 -10.99 -15.28
N ASP A 28 -10.35 -11.75 -15.07
CA ASP A 28 -10.12 -12.97 -15.84
C ASP A 28 -11.14 -14.05 -15.46
N ASP A 29 -11.09 -15.21 -16.06
CA ASP A 29 -12.05 -16.29 -15.79
C ASP A 29 -12.04 -16.74 -14.32
N THR A 30 -10.87 -16.79 -13.70
CA THR A 30 -10.70 -17.17 -12.29
C THR A 30 -11.27 -16.11 -11.35
N ALA A 31 -10.95 -14.84 -11.59
CA ALA A 31 -11.47 -13.73 -10.81
C ALA A 31 -12.98 -13.58 -10.97
N ARG A 32 -13.50 -13.76 -12.18
CA ARG A 32 -14.94 -13.75 -12.46
C ARG A 32 -15.65 -14.85 -11.68
N ALA A 33 -15.13 -16.07 -11.70
CA ALA A 33 -15.70 -17.19 -10.95
C ALA A 33 -15.78 -16.90 -9.45
N ALA A 34 -14.73 -16.33 -8.86
CA ALA A 34 -14.69 -15.96 -7.45
C ALA A 34 -15.71 -14.85 -7.12
N VAL A 35 -15.79 -13.81 -7.95
CA VAL A 35 -16.73 -12.70 -7.78
C VAL A 35 -18.18 -13.18 -7.92
N ASP A 36 -18.49 -14.02 -8.91
CA ASP A 36 -19.83 -14.55 -9.12
C ASP A 36 -20.25 -15.48 -7.96
N ALA A 37 -19.34 -16.32 -7.47
CA ALA A 37 -19.57 -17.15 -6.31
C ALA A 37 -19.83 -16.33 -5.03
N ALA A 38 -19.07 -15.24 -4.83
CA ALA A 38 -19.28 -14.31 -3.71
C ALA A 38 -20.66 -13.64 -3.79
N ARG A 39 -21.05 -13.14 -4.96
CA ARG A 39 -22.34 -12.48 -5.18
C ARG A 39 -23.54 -13.43 -5.00
N ALA A 40 -23.35 -14.71 -5.29
CA ALA A 40 -24.36 -15.75 -5.09
C ALA A 40 -24.40 -16.29 -3.64
N SER A 41 -23.37 -16.02 -2.85
CA SER A 41 -23.29 -16.44 -1.46
C SER A 41 -24.07 -15.51 -0.53
N GLU A 42 -24.46 -16.04 0.62
CA GLU A 42 -25.22 -15.30 1.64
C GLU A 42 -24.43 -14.11 2.22
N SER A 43 -23.11 -14.27 2.37
CA SER A 43 -22.22 -13.21 2.90
C SER A 43 -21.89 -12.12 1.90
N GLY A 44 -21.96 -12.41 0.59
CA GLY A 44 -21.52 -11.51 -0.47
C GLY A 44 -20.02 -11.22 -0.47
N GLN A 45 -19.24 -11.97 0.29
CA GLN A 45 -17.81 -11.75 0.48
C GLN A 45 -16.96 -12.80 -0.23
N LEU A 46 -15.77 -12.39 -0.65
CA LEU A 46 -14.69 -13.28 -1.08
C LEU A 46 -13.44 -13.00 -0.25
N LEU A 47 -12.54 -13.96 -0.22
CA LEU A 47 -11.21 -13.78 0.31
C LEU A 47 -10.26 -13.36 -0.80
N ILE A 48 -9.54 -12.25 -0.61
CA ILE A 48 -8.42 -11.86 -1.46
C ILE A 48 -7.15 -12.20 -0.72
N ALA A 49 -6.30 -13.00 -1.35
CA ALA A 49 -5.04 -13.44 -0.76
C ALA A 49 -3.89 -13.27 -1.75
N PRO A 50 -2.66 -13.01 -1.27
CA PRO A 50 -1.51 -12.88 -2.15
C PRO A 50 -1.17 -14.23 -2.80
N ARG A 51 -0.83 -14.18 -4.09
CA ARG A 51 -0.28 -15.35 -4.78
C ARG A 51 1.20 -15.47 -4.45
N LEU A 52 1.57 -16.57 -3.81
CA LEU A 52 2.95 -16.90 -3.46
C LEU A 52 3.46 -18.01 -4.38
N ALA A 53 4.77 -18.00 -4.67
CA ALA A 53 5.38 -18.96 -5.59
C ALA A 53 5.57 -20.36 -4.99
N ASP A 54 5.84 -20.43 -3.69
CA ASP A 54 6.35 -21.62 -3.02
C ASP A 54 5.45 -22.14 -1.89
N ARG A 55 4.44 -21.38 -1.49
CA ARG A 55 3.51 -21.75 -0.40
C ARG A 55 2.14 -21.10 -0.57
N TYR A 56 1.17 -21.61 0.15
CA TYR A 56 -0.11 -20.91 0.32
C TYR A 56 0.03 -19.83 1.40
N PRO A 57 -0.62 -18.68 1.24
CA PRO A 57 -0.63 -17.64 2.26
C PRO A 57 -1.41 -18.10 3.49
N SER A 58 -0.96 -17.66 4.67
CA SER A 58 -1.65 -17.94 5.94
C SER A 58 -2.77 -16.95 6.24
N TYR A 59 -2.72 -15.77 5.64
CA TYR A 59 -3.68 -14.68 5.82
C TYR A 59 -4.11 -14.10 4.49
N GLY A 60 -5.32 -13.60 4.46
CA GLY A 60 -5.89 -12.82 3.39
C GLY A 60 -6.83 -11.76 3.95
N VAL A 61 -7.55 -11.11 3.07
CA VAL A 61 -8.54 -10.08 3.42
C VAL A 61 -9.90 -10.50 2.91
N LEU A 62 -10.88 -10.60 3.81
CA LEU A 62 -12.28 -10.69 3.44
C LEU A 62 -12.68 -9.36 2.80
N ALA A 63 -13.26 -9.44 1.62
CA ALA A 63 -13.59 -8.26 0.83
C ALA A 63 -15.05 -8.31 0.35
N SER A 64 -15.64 -7.14 0.28
CA SER A 64 -16.97 -6.91 -0.31
C SER A 64 -16.83 -6.34 -1.72
N ILE A 65 -17.71 -6.76 -2.62
CA ILE A 65 -17.77 -6.25 -3.99
C ILE A 65 -18.56 -4.95 -3.98
N VAL A 66 -17.89 -3.84 -4.31
CA VAL A 66 -18.52 -2.52 -4.37
C VAL A 66 -19.25 -2.32 -5.70
N GLN A 67 -18.58 -2.68 -6.79
CA GLN A 67 -19.09 -2.49 -8.15
C GLN A 67 -18.42 -3.46 -9.12
N VAL A 68 -19.16 -3.86 -10.14
CA VAL A 68 -18.64 -4.57 -11.30
C VAL A 68 -18.98 -3.77 -12.55
N GLY A 69 -17.99 -3.54 -13.42
CA GLY A 69 -18.18 -2.72 -14.60
C GLY A 69 -17.12 -2.96 -15.67
N ARG A 70 -17.28 -2.29 -16.80
CA ARG A 70 -16.30 -2.32 -17.89
C ARG A 70 -15.16 -1.36 -17.60
N ILE A 71 -13.95 -1.75 -17.99
CA ILE A 71 -12.78 -0.87 -17.91
C ILE A 71 -12.92 0.21 -18.97
N ALA A 72 -12.83 1.48 -18.57
CA ALA A 72 -12.88 2.61 -19.50
C ALA A 72 -11.74 2.53 -20.52
N GLY A 73 -12.09 2.56 -21.80
CA GLY A 73 -11.10 2.50 -22.91
C GLY A 73 -10.59 1.10 -23.24
N GLY A 74 -11.14 0.03 -22.65
CA GLY A 74 -10.76 -1.36 -22.89
C GLY A 74 -11.94 -2.29 -23.08
N ASN A 75 -11.67 -3.53 -23.47
CA ASN A 75 -12.68 -4.58 -23.63
C ASN A 75 -12.86 -5.42 -22.35
N GLY A 76 -12.11 -5.12 -21.28
CA GLY A 76 -12.12 -5.88 -20.05
C GLY A 76 -13.23 -5.47 -19.08
N THR A 77 -13.51 -6.35 -18.13
CA THR A 77 -14.40 -6.11 -17.00
C THR A 77 -13.56 -6.10 -15.72
N ALA A 78 -13.88 -5.22 -14.79
CA ALA A 78 -13.24 -5.16 -13.48
C ALA A 78 -14.28 -5.16 -12.37
N ALA A 79 -13.91 -5.66 -11.21
CA ALA A 79 -14.64 -5.46 -9.96
C ALA A 79 -13.86 -4.50 -9.07
N VAL A 80 -14.56 -3.55 -8.47
CA VAL A 80 -14.02 -2.74 -7.37
C VAL A 80 -14.39 -3.47 -6.08
N VAL A 81 -13.37 -3.81 -5.31
CA VAL A 81 -13.52 -4.52 -4.03
C VAL A 81 -13.01 -3.66 -2.91
N ARG A 82 -13.63 -3.80 -1.75
CA ARG A 82 -13.19 -3.17 -0.50
C ARG A 82 -12.77 -4.26 0.47
N GLY A 83 -11.55 -4.16 0.99
CA GLY A 83 -11.09 -5.02 2.07
C GLY A 83 -11.81 -4.67 3.37
N ASP A 84 -12.52 -5.64 3.94
CA ASP A 84 -13.29 -5.43 5.16
C ASP A 84 -12.46 -5.78 6.40
N MET A 85 -11.86 -6.96 6.43
CA MET A 85 -11.07 -7.42 7.57
C MET A 85 -10.06 -8.50 7.20
N ARG A 86 -9.03 -8.61 8.01
CA ARG A 86 -8.04 -9.70 7.93
C ARG A 86 -8.67 -11.03 8.32
N ALA A 87 -8.29 -12.08 7.63
CA ALA A 87 -8.73 -13.42 7.95
C ALA A 87 -7.59 -14.43 7.84
N GLN A 88 -7.56 -15.37 8.76
CA GLN A 88 -6.66 -16.52 8.70
C GLN A 88 -7.23 -17.57 7.76
N ILE A 89 -6.40 -18.08 6.88
CA ILE A 89 -6.79 -19.10 5.90
C ILE A 89 -6.60 -20.48 6.51
N GLY A 90 -7.66 -21.26 6.47
CA GLY A 90 -7.68 -22.67 6.90
C GLY A 90 -7.60 -23.64 5.73
N ALA A 91 -8.32 -24.74 5.84
CA ALA A 91 -8.36 -25.78 4.82
C ALA A 91 -9.12 -25.34 3.56
N GLY A 92 -8.81 -25.98 2.43
CA GLY A 92 -9.63 -25.90 1.25
C GLY A 92 -11.05 -26.39 1.53
N ALA A 93 -12.03 -25.77 0.90
CA ALA A 93 -13.42 -26.12 1.03
C ALA A 93 -14.06 -26.35 -0.34
N THR A 94 -15.21 -26.97 -0.36
CA THR A 94 -16.04 -27.12 -1.56
C THR A 94 -17.20 -26.13 -1.51
N GLY A 95 -17.53 -25.55 -2.65
CA GLY A 95 -18.64 -24.62 -2.78
C GLY A 95 -19.19 -24.61 -4.20
N PRO A 96 -20.27 -23.87 -4.43
CA PRO A 96 -20.90 -23.78 -5.75
C PRO A 96 -20.00 -23.18 -6.82
N GLY A 97 -20.17 -23.63 -8.05
CA GLY A 97 -19.49 -23.07 -9.22
C GLY A 97 -18.07 -23.58 -9.41
N THR A 98 -17.29 -22.84 -10.18
CA THR A 98 -15.89 -23.18 -10.56
C THR A 98 -14.85 -22.44 -9.71
N ALA A 99 -15.29 -21.59 -8.77
CA ALA A 99 -14.39 -20.87 -7.87
C ALA A 99 -13.68 -21.83 -6.91
N LEU A 100 -12.50 -21.43 -6.46
CA LEU A 100 -11.84 -22.05 -5.33
C LEU A 100 -12.49 -21.55 -4.03
N TRP A 101 -12.63 -22.45 -3.05
CA TRP A 101 -13.21 -22.14 -1.76
C TRP A 101 -12.24 -22.51 -0.63
N VAL A 102 -12.24 -21.72 0.41
CA VAL A 102 -11.42 -21.95 1.62
C VAL A 102 -12.24 -21.68 2.88
N GLN A 103 -11.84 -22.34 3.95
CA GLN A 103 -12.29 -21.98 5.28
C GLN A 103 -11.45 -20.81 5.79
N VAL A 104 -12.10 -19.84 6.40
CA VAL A 104 -11.43 -18.67 6.99
C VAL A 104 -11.93 -18.43 8.40
N THR A 105 -11.05 -17.88 9.22
CA THR A 105 -11.36 -17.38 10.56
C THR A 105 -11.06 -15.89 10.58
N GLU A 106 -12.05 -15.08 10.92
CA GLU A 106 -11.90 -13.64 11.04
C GLU A 106 -10.92 -13.28 12.14
N VAL A 107 -10.02 -12.34 11.85
CA VAL A 107 -9.07 -11.79 12.83
C VAL A 107 -9.56 -10.43 13.23
N ALA A 108 -10.16 -10.36 14.42
CA ALA A 108 -10.55 -9.09 15.01
C ALA A 108 -9.33 -8.41 15.65
N ASP A 109 -9.23 -7.10 15.46
CA ASP A 109 -8.25 -6.31 16.18
C ASP A 109 -8.72 -6.12 17.63
N PRO A 110 -7.85 -6.36 18.63
CA PRO A 110 -8.16 -6.07 20.01
C PRO A 110 -8.27 -4.55 20.23
N GLU A 111 -8.93 -4.16 21.29
CA GLU A 111 -8.93 -2.75 21.72
C GLU A 111 -7.49 -2.29 21.95
N ALA A 112 -7.14 -1.12 21.41
CA ALA A 112 -5.79 -0.58 21.48
C ALA A 112 -5.44 -0.20 22.93
N ASP A 113 -4.32 -0.71 23.42
CA ASP A 113 -3.71 -0.30 24.67
C ASP A 113 -2.93 1.02 24.53
N ASP A 114 -2.38 1.51 25.63
CA ASP A 114 -1.64 2.78 25.64
C ASP A 114 -0.36 2.71 24.78
N GLU A 115 0.31 1.56 24.75
CA GLU A 115 1.49 1.35 23.91
C GLU A 115 1.13 1.42 22.43
N THR A 116 0.09 0.71 22.02
CA THR A 116 -0.40 0.71 20.64
C THR A 116 -0.83 2.11 20.20
N ARG A 117 -1.50 2.85 21.06
CA ARG A 117 -1.88 4.25 20.80
C ARG A 117 -0.67 5.17 20.63
N ALA A 118 0.37 4.99 21.45
CA ALA A 118 1.61 5.76 21.34
C ALA A 118 2.36 5.45 20.04
N LEU A 119 2.47 4.17 19.65
CA LEU A 119 3.06 3.76 18.38
C LEU A 119 2.27 4.30 17.18
N ALA A 120 0.94 4.29 17.24
CA ALA A 120 0.11 4.87 16.21
C ALA A 120 0.34 6.38 16.06
N ALA A 121 0.49 7.11 17.15
CA ALA A 121 0.79 8.54 17.13
C ALA A 121 2.16 8.81 16.51
N GLU A 122 3.18 8.01 16.83
CA GLU A 122 4.51 8.11 16.25
C GLU A 122 4.50 7.82 14.74
N TYR A 123 3.87 6.73 14.33
CA TYR A 123 3.74 6.41 12.90
C TYR A 123 2.97 7.49 12.14
N LYS A 124 1.87 7.98 12.69
CA LYS A 124 1.08 9.07 12.09
C LYS A 124 1.91 10.31 11.86
N LYS A 125 2.76 10.69 12.80
CA LYS A 125 3.68 11.82 12.68
C LYS A 125 4.65 11.67 11.52
N LEU A 126 5.25 10.48 11.37
CA LEU A 126 6.15 10.16 10.25
C LEU A 126 5.41 10.18 8.91
N LEU A 127 4.23 9.58 8.86
CA LEU A 127 3.39 9.54 7.66
C LEU A 127 2.99 10.95 7.21
N LEU A 128 2.57 11.80 8.14
CA LEU A 128 2.22 13.19 7.85
C LEU A 128 3.43 13.99 7.35
N ALA A 129 4.61 13.81 7.93
CA ALA A 129 5.84 14.45 7.47
C ALA A 129 6.17 14.07 6.01
N MET A 130 6.01 12.80 5.66
CA MET A 130 6.22 12.31 4.30
C MET A 130 5.18 12.87 3.31
N LEU A 131 3.90 12.90 3.70
CA LEU A 131 2.82 13.42 2.87
C LEU A 131 2.95 14.95 2.64
N GLN A 132 3.41 15.69 3.63
CA GLN A 132 3.67 17.13 3.51
C GLN A 132 4.77 17.42 2.47
N ARG A 133 5.83 16.62 2.42
CA ARG A 133 6.87 16.74 1.39
C ARG A 133 6.34 16.53 -0.03
N ARG A 134 5.30 15.70 -0.18
CA ARG A 134 4.65 15.41 -1.46
C ARG A 134 3.48 16.32 -1.79
N GLU A 135 3.20 17.30 -0.93
CA GLU A 135 2.05 18.22 -1.07
C GLU A 135 0.70 17.51 -1.20
N ALA A 136 0.58 16.33 -0.59
CA ALA A 136 -0.61 15.47 -0.68
C ALA A 136 -1.70 15.86 0.34
N TRP A 137 -2.18 17.10 0.29
CA TRP A 137 -3.07 17.71 1.29
C TRP A 137 -4.37 16.95 1.53
N GLN A 138 -4.97 16.38 0.49
CA GLN A 138 -6.22 15.61 0.62
C GLN A 138 -6.01 14.32 1.43
N ILE A 139 -4.85 13.67 1.26
CA ILE A 139 -4.50 12.47 2.00
C ILE A 139 -4.17 12.81 3.45
N ILE A 140 -3.54 13.96 3.70
CA ILE A 140 -3.26 14.46 5.05
C ILE A 140 -4.55 14.62 5.87
N ASP A 141 -5.59 15.21 5.29
CA ASP A 141 -6.89 15.37 5.94
C ASP A 141 -7.53 14.00 6.29
N PHE A 142 -7.42 13.05 5.37
CA PHE A 142 -7.89 11.69 5.60
C PHE A 142 -7.13 11.01 6.75
N VAL A 143 -5.79 11.06 6.73
CA VAL A 143 -4.95 10.47 7.78
C VAL A 143 -5.21 11.10 9.13
N ASN A 144 -5.40 12.42 9.19
CA ASN A 144 -5.71 13.12 10.44
C ASN A 144 -7.02 12.64 11.10
N LYS A 145 -7.99 12.23 10.30
CA LYS A 145 -9.29 11.73 10.79
C LYS A 145 -9.24 10.28 11.26
N LEU A 146 -8.20 9.52 10.91
CA LEU A 146 -8.04 8.14 11.36
C LEU A 146 -7.66 8.11 12.83
N THR A 147 -8.49 7.49 13.65
CA THR A 147 -8.29 7.33 15.10
C THR A 147 -7.98 5.89 15.49
N ASP A 148 -8.38 4.91 14.67
CA ASP A 148 -8.09 3.50 14.90
C ASP A 148 -6.66 3.15 14.49
N PRO A 149 -5.81 2.66 15.42
CA PRO A 149 -4.43 2.28 15.12
C PRO A 149 -4.28 1.21 14.04
N SER A 150 -5.17 0.23 14.00
CA SER A 150 -5.15 -0.82 12.98
C SER A 150 -5.47 -0.27 11.60
N ALA A 151 -6.50 0.54 11.47
CA ALA A 151 -6.86 1.20 10.22
C ALA A 151 -5.72 2.10 9.71
N LEU A 152 -5.06 2.83 10.61
CA LEU A 152 -3.91 3.66 10.28
C LEU A 152 -2.74 2.82 9.74
N ALA A 153 -2.42 1.70 10.39
CA ALA A 153 -1.37 0.79 9.93
C ALA A 153 -1.69 0.21 8.54
N ASP A 154 -2.93 -0.17 8.30
CA ASP A 154 -3.35 -0.82 7.05
C ASP A 154 -3.43 0.16 5.86
N THR A 155 -3.41 1.49 6.08
CA THR A 155 -3.23 2.48 5.00
C THR A 155 -1.91 2.31 4.26
N ALA A 156 -0.94 1.64 4.86
CA ALA A 156 0.35 1.32 4.25
C ALA A 156 0.25 0.47 2.98
N GLY A 157 -0.89 -0.19 2.74
CA GLY A 157 -1.16 -0.87 1.49
C GLY A 157 -1.07 0.04 0.25
N TYR A 158 -1.36 1.33 0.41
CA TYR A 158 -1.24 2.34 -0.65
C TYR A 158 0.17 2.95 -0.78
N ALA A 159 1.08 2.65 0.15
CA ALA A 159 2.41 3.25 0.15
C ALA A 159 3.28 2.73 -1.00
N SER A 160 3.74 3.63 -1.86
CA SER A 160 4.59 3.29 -3.01
C SER A 160 6.04 2.98 -2.63
N TYR A 161 6.50 3.42 -1.46
CA TYR A 161 7.86 3.18 -0.97
C TYR A 161 8.03 1.82 -0.30
N LEU A 162 6.94 1.13 0.06
CA LEU A 162 6.99 -0.21 0.61
C LEU A 162 7.03 -1.26 -0.49
N THR A 163 7.86 -2.27 -0.30
CA THR A 163 7.94 -3.43 -1.18
C THR A 163 6.74 -4.36 -0.98
N ASP A 164 6.46 -5.21 -1.97
CA ASP A 164 5.43 -6.24 -1.84
C ASP A 164 5.72 -7.22 -0.70
N VAL A 165 6.99 -7.49 -0.43
CA VAL A 165 7.41 -8.32 0.71
C VAL A 165 7.01 -7.67 2.04
N GLN A 166 7.26 -6.37 2.18
CA GLN A 166 6.86 -5.61 3.38
C GLN A 166 5.35 -5.56 3.54
N LYS A 167 4.61 -5.31 2.47
CA LYS A 167 3.14 -5.31 2.50
C LYS A 167 2.57 -6.69 2.86
N ARG A 168 3.14 -7.77 2.32
CA ARG A 168 2.76 -9.14 2.72
C ARG A 168 3.06 -9.40 4.19
N GLN A 169 4.19 -8.92 4.69
CA GLN A 169 4.54 -9.04 6.12
C GLN A 169 3.50 -8.33 7.00
N LEU A 170 3.01 -7.15 6.60
CA LEU A 170 1.93 -6.46 7.32
C LEU A 170 0.63 -7.28 7.32
N LEU A 171 0.28 -7.89 6.20
CA LEU A 171 -0.89 -8.77 6.12
C LEU A 171 -0.75 -9.98 7.04
N GLU A 172 0.42 -10.59 7.09
CA GLU A 172 0.73 -11.77 7.89
C GLU A 172 1.01 -11.48 9.38
N THR A 173 0.95 -10.21 9.79
CA THR A 173 1.17 -9.77 11.17
C THR A 173 -0.14 -9.27 11.79
N PRO A 174 -0.91 -10.13 12.49
CA PRO A 174 -2.18 -9.74 13.11
C PRO A 174 -2.04 -8.69 14.21
N ASP A 175 -0.93 -8.72 14.95
CA ASP A 175 -0.65 -7.81 16.06
C ASP A 175 -0.42 -6.38 15.55
N VAL A 176 -1.28 -5.45 15.99
CA VAL A 176 -1.27 -4.05 15.56
C VAL A 176 0.02 -3.34 15.97
N ALA A 177 0.49 -3.57 17.20
CA ALA A 177 1.71 -2.94 17.72
C ALA A 177 2.95 -3.39 16.91
N GLN A 178 3.02 -4.66 16.54
CA GLN A 178 4.11 -5.18 15.70
C GLN A 178 4.08 -4.58 14.29
N ARG A 179 2.89 -4.43 13.67
CA ARG A 179 2.76 -3.73 12.38
C ARG A 179 3.23 -2.29 12.47
N LEU A 180 2.83 -1.58 13.50
CA LEU A 180 3.22 -0.18 13.70
C LEU A 180 4.73 -0.02 13.92
N ARG A 181 5.37 -0.90 14.70
CA ARG A 181 6.83 -0.88 14.88
C ARG A 181 7.56 -1.07 13.55
N ALA A 182 7.16 -2.06 12.76
CA ALA A 182 7.74 -2.28 11.43
C ALA A 182 7.56 -1.07 10.52
N LEU A 183 6.38 -0.46 10.51
CA LEU A 183 6.08 0.73 9.71
C LEU A 183 6.88 1.95 10.16
N ILE A 184 7.09 2.14 11.46
CA ILE A 184 7.93 3.22 12.00
C ILE A 184 9.36 3.06 11.48
N ASP A 185 9.94 1.86 11.59
CA ASP A 185 11.28 1.59 11.12
C ASP A 185 11.42 1.84 9.62
N TRP A 186 10.57 1.22 8.80
CA TRP A 186 10.63 1.37 7.34
C TRP A 186 10.36 2.81 6.86
N THR A 187 9.45 3.52 7.51
CA THR A 187 9.13 4.90 7.14
C THR A 187 10.23 5.85 7.55
N SER A 188 10.84 5.63 8.71
CA SER A 188 12.00 6.42 9.18
C SER A 188 13.19 6.24 8.25
N ASP A 189 13.49 5.00 7.84
CA ASP A 189 14.56 4.69 6.90
C ASP A 189 14.32 5.37 5.55
N HIS A 190 13.10 5.27 5.04
CA HIS A 190 12.73 5.92 3.78
C HIS A 190 12.85 7.45 3.84
N LEU A 191 12.41 8.07 4.93
CA LEU A 191 12.56 9.52 5.13
C LEU A 191 14.03 9.95 5.17
N ALA A 192 14.88 9.17 5.84
CA ALA A 192 16.31 9.43 5.88
C ALA A 192 16.96 9.32 4.49
N GLU A 193 16.58 8.32 3.70
CA GLU A 193 17.05 8.17 2.31
C GLU A 193 16.63 9.35 1.43
N VAL A 194 15.38 9.78 1.53
CA VAL A 194 14.84 10.92 0.78
C VAL A 194 15.59 12.21 1.17
N GLU A 195 15.85 12.42 2.44
CA GLU A 195 16.59 13.60 2.92
C GLU A 195 18.04 13.64 2.38
N VAL A 196 18.71 12.49 2.38
CA VAL A 196 20.07 12.38 1.80
C VAL A 196 20.05 12.66 0.30
N ASN A 197 19.09 12.09 -0.43
CA ASN A 197 18.97 12.30 -1.87
C ASN A 197 18.65 13.77 -2.22
N ASP A 198 17.78 14.42 -1.47
CA ASP A 198 17.46 15.85 -1.64
C ASP A 198 18.69 16.71 -1.42
N LYS A 199 19.48 16.41 -0.39
CA LYS A 199 20.72 17.13 -0.09
C LYS A 199 21.76 16.94 -1.17
N ILE A 200 21.94 15.71 -1.68
CA ILE A 200 22.85 15.45 -2.80
C ILE A 200 22.40 16.22 -4.05
N ALA A 201 21.11 16.21 -4.37
CA ALA A 201 20.57 16.94 -5.51
C ALA A 201 20.80 18.47 -5.38
N GLU A 202 20.66 19.01 -4.18
CA GLU A 202 20.95 20.41 -3.89
C GLU A 202 22.44 20.73 -4.06
N ASP A 203 23.32 19.92 -3.49
CA ASP A 203 24.77 20.06 -3.60
C ASP A 203 25.25 20.00 -5.06
N VAL A 204 24.68 19.07 -5.85
CA VAL A 204 24.98 18.95 -7.30
C VAL A 204 24.51 20.20 -8.04
N ARG A 205 23.30 20.69 -7.78
CA ARG A 205 22.77 21.89 -8.41
C ARG A 205 23.64 23.12 -8.09
N ASP A 206 24.02 23.29 -6.83
CA ASP A 206 24.87 24.40 -6.38
C ASP A 206 26.27 24.29 -7.00
N GLY A 207 26.82 23.10 -7.13
CA GLY A 207 28.09 22.85 -7.81
C GLY A 207 28.03 23.21 -9.29
N MET A 208 26.95 22.83 -9.98
CA MET A 208 26.73 23.20 -11.39
C MET A 208 26.57 24.71 -11.57
N GLU A 209 25.83 25.36 -10.68
CA GLU A 209 25.65 26.84 -10.75
C GLU A 209 26.96 27.58 -10.53
N LYS A 210 27.80 27.17 -9.59
CA LYS A 210 29.14 27.72 -9.36
C LYS A 210 30.06 27.54 -10.57
N THR A 211 30.02 26.33 -11.18
CA THR A 211 30.78 26.03 -12.39
C THR A 211 30.33 26.91 -13.55
N TYR A 212 29.03 27.09 -13.73
CA TYR A 212 28.47 27.91 -14.80
C TYR A 212 28.85 29.39 -14.65
N ARG A 213 28.79 29.93 -13.42
CA ARG A 213 29.25 31.30 -13.12
C ARG A 213 30.74 31.47 -13.39
N TRP A 214 31.57 30.49 -13.05
CA TRP A 214 32.99 30.52 -13.32
C TRP A 214 33.27 30.53 -14.84
N ILE A 215 32.61 29.68 -15.62
CA ILE A 215 32.73 29.67 -17.07
C ILE A 215 32.33 31.01 -17.67
N GLN A 216 31.23 31.60 -17.23
CA GLN A 216 30.79 32.90 -17.72
C GLN A 216 31.79 34.01 -17.38
N SER A 217 32.40 34.02 -16.19
CA SER A 217 33.41 35.00 -15.81
C SER A 217 34.69 34.90 -16.65
N GLU A 218 35.12 33.63 -16.89
CA GLU A 218 36.30 33.36 -17.72
C GLU A 218 36.08 33.79 -19.20
N TYR A 219 34.89 33.56 -19.71
CA TYR A 219 34.50 33.98 -21.05
C TYR A 219 34.48 35.52 -21.20
N ARG A 220 33.96 36.24 -20.21
CA ARG A 220 33.99 37.71 -20.19
C ARG A 220 35.40 38.24 -20.13
N ALA A 221 36.26 37.73 -19.27
CA ALA A 221 37.64 38.12 -19.15
C ALA A 221 38.41 37.93 -20.47
N ARG A 222 38.14 36.87 -21.23
CA ARG A 222 38.77 36.63 -22.54
C ARG A 222 38.25 37.58 -23.62
N LEU A 223 36.99 37.98 -23.59
CA LEU A 223 36.40 38.95 -24.53
C LEU A 223 36.99 40.36 -24.29
N GLU A 224 37.11 40.77 -23.02
CA GLU A 224 37.71 42.05 -22.67
C GLU A 224 39.20 42.14 -23.08
N LEU A 225 39.96 41.06 -23.01
CA LEU A 225 41.35 41.00 -23.46
C LEU A 225 41.50 41.06 -24.99
N THR A 226 40.48 40.61 -25.75
CA THR A 226 40.48 40.71 -27.21
C THR A 226 40.12 42.09 -27.75
N GLU A 227 39.29 42.83 -27.01
CA GLU A 227 38.94 44.24 -27.37
C GLU A 227 40.06 45.25 -27.09
N VAL A 228 40.97 44.94 -26.19
CA VAL A 228 42.13 45.85 -25.88
C VAL A 228 43.29 45.66 -26.87
N GLN A 229 43.30 44.67 -27.73
CA GLN A 229 44.36 44.40 -28.74
C GLN A 229 44.06 44.94 -30.15
N HIS A 230 42.99 45.71 -30.33
CA HIS A 230 42.65 46.46 -31.54
C HIS A 230 42.64 47.95 -31.30
#